data_df07baf1cd42fe5c671ea1d628e82a57
#
_entry.id   df07baf1cd42fe5c671ea1d628e82a57
#
_cell.length_a   1.000
_cell.length_b   1.000
_cell.length_c   1.000
_cell.angle_alpha   90.00
_cell.angle_beta   90.00
_cell.angle_gamma   90.00
#
_symmetry.space_group_name_H-M   'P 1'
#
loop_
_entity.id
_entity.type
_entity.pdbx_description
1 polymer ?
#
loop_
_entity_poly.entity_id
_entity_poly.type
_entity_poly.pdbx_seq_one_letter_code
_entity_poly.pdbx_strand_id
1 'polypeptide(L)'
;MNKGNNNLCNNRQILLSRRDALKGLSAGFGYMAFAGLASQAAVNSPLAPRRPHFVPKAKRVIFCCMRGGPSHVDTFDHKPALVRDEGKELPKFRNRELMPSPWEFKRHGQSGLQVSELFPNLAQHADDLCLLNGMYSSVPAHPQSFLQLHTGSFQFVRPSMGSWVLYGLGSENQNLPGFISLCPPDNVGGAQNYGSAFLPAFYQGTKIGNFNQNIKAASLRNLGNQNMSGKLQRRQLDFVQSLNRDLLDRKKQSSQIEGVIESYELAFRMQSAVPELMDANDENESTLKQYGINNRATENFGRQCLMARRFAEAGVRFIEITHGNWDQHRNLNAALTRNCAATDKPLAALMKDLKAVSYTHLTLPTKA
;
A
#
# COMPACT_ATOMS: atom_id res chain seq x y z
N MET A 1 -31.83 -52.64 -16.79
CA MET A 1 -31.89 -51.38 -17.60
C MET A 1 -31.00 -50.36 -16.92
N ASN A 2 -29.84 -50.20 -17.51
CA ASN A 2 -28.73 -49.41 -16.99
C ASN A 2 -28.80 -47.97 -17.58
N LYS A 3 -28.83 -46.94 -16.78
CA LYS A 3 -28.63 -45.57 -17.23
C LYS A 3 -27.29 -45.06 -16.71
N GLY A 4 -26.33 -44.96 -17.61
CA GLY A 4 -25.01 -44.42 -17.32
C GLY A 4 -25.05 -42.93 -17.04
N ASN A 5 -24.35 -42.53 -16.03
CA ASN A 5 -24.00 -41.14 -15.74
C ASN A 5 -22.73 -40.77 -16.49
N ASN A 6 -22.86 -39.90 -17.46
CA ASN A 6 -21.74 -39.25 -18.14
C ASN A 6 -21.30 -38.02 -17.32
N ASN A 7 -20.25 -38.15 -16.54
CA ASN A 7 -19.52 -37.01 -15.99
C ASN A 7 -18.61 -36.46 -17.05
N LEU A 8 -19.00 -35.32 -17.62
CA LEU A 8 -18.15 -34.49 -18.49
C LEU A 8 -17.07 -33.82 -17.63
N CYS A 9 -15.85 -34.30 -17.76
CA CYS A 9 -14.66 -33.62 -17.25
C CYS A 9 -14.54 -32.22 -17.87
N ASN A 10 -14.64 -31.21 -17.04
CA ASN A 10 -14.37 -29.83 -17.37
C ASN A 10 -12.85 -29.67 -17.59
N ASN A 11 -12.42 -29.74 -18.84
CA ASN A 11 -11.04 -29.58 -19.25
C ASN A 11 -10.70 -28.08 -19.22
N ARG A 12 -10.38 -27.53 -18.03
CA ARG A 12 -9.72 -26.23 -17.95
C ARG A 12 -8.34 -26.39 -18.56
N GLN A 13 -8.13 -25.84 -19.75
CA GLN A 13 -6.83 -25.64 -20.32
C GLN A 13 -6.03 -24.72 -19.37
N ILE A 14 -5.15 -25.31 -18.56
CA ILE A 14 -4.16 -24.59 -17.78
C ILE A 14 -3.18 -24.05 -18.81
N LEU A 15 -3.26 -22.75 -19.12
CA LEU A 15 -2.23 -22.06 -19.90
C LEU A 15 -0.94 -22.09 -19.10
N LEU A 16 -0.10 -23.07 -19.39
CA LEU A 16 1.23 -23.19 -18.79
C LEU A 16 2.05 -21.94 -19.16
N SER A 17 2.55 -21.24 -18.15
CA SER A 17 3.51 -20.16 -18.39
C SER A 17 4.77 -20.71 -19.06
N ARG A 18 5.50 -19.86 -19.82
CA ARG A 18 6.81 -20.27 -20.41
C ARG A 18 7.74 -20.88 -19.38
N ARG A 19 7.66 -20.45 -18.14
CA ARG A 19 8.44 -20.95 -17.01
C ARG A 19 7.99 -22.37 -16.61
N ASP A 20 6.68 -22.64 -16.62
CA ASP A 20 6.16 -23.96 -16.29
C ASP A 20 6.38 -24.95 -17.41
N ALA A 21 6.35 -24.51 -18.67
CA ALA A 21 6.74 -25.33 -19.82
C ALA A 21 8.23 -25.71 -19.75
N LEU A 22 9.12 -24.76 -19.40
CA LEU A 22 10.54 -25.04 -19.19
C LEU A 22 10.80 -25.98 -18.01
N LYS A 23 10.03 -25.87 -16.94
CA LYS A 23 10.08 -26.80 -15.81
C LYS A 23 9.64 -28.21 -16.19
N GLY A 24 8.60 -28.32 -17.02
CA GLY A 24 8.09 -29.63 -17.50
C GLY A 24 9.02 -30.34 -18.49
N LEU A 25 9.72 -29.56 -19.32
CA LEU A 25 10.69 -30.11 -20.33
C LEU A 25 12.05 -30.46 -19.73
N SER A 26 12.43 -29.95 -18.58
CA SER A 26 13.72 -30.15 -17.93
C SER A 26 13.63 -31.08 -16.71
N ALA A 27 12.93 -32.20 -16.82
CA ALA A 27 12.97 -33.26 -15.80
C ALA A 27 14.38 -33.82 -15.70
N GLY A 28 15.23 -33.29 -14.80
CA GLY A 28 16.59 -33.80 -14.58
C GLY A 28 17.64 -32.74 -14.26
N PHE A 29 18.90 -33.04 -14.50
CA PHE A 29 20.06 -32.19 -14.21
C PHE A 29 19.97 -30.76 -14.78
N GLY A 30 19.33 -30.58 -15.94
CA GLY A 30 19.14 -29.28 -16.57
C GLY A 30 18.26 -28.34 -15.72
N TYR A 31 17.25 -28.86 -15.02
CA TYR A 31 16.44 -28.06 -14.10
C TYR A 31 17.24 -27.66 -12.85
N MET A 32 18.04 -28.55 -12.29
CA MET A 32 18.90 -28.24 -11.15
C MET A 32 19.96 -27.19 -11.50
N ALA A 33 20.58 -27.30 -12.68
CA ALA A 33 21.53 -26.30 -13.20
C ALA A 33 20.83 -24.93 -13.42
N PHE A 34 19.64 -24.91 -14.03
CA PHE A 34 18.87 -23.71 -14.22
C PHE A 34 18.39 -23.09 -12.87
N ALA A 35 17.94 -23.94 -11.93
CA ALA A 35 17.58 -23.50 -10.60
C ALA A 35 18.78 -22.93 -9.82
N GLY A 36 19.97 -23.54 -9.99
CA GLY A 36 21.23 -23.04 -9.45
C GLY A 36 21.61 -21.68 -10.02
N LEU A 37 21.58 -21.53 -11.36
CA LEU A 37 21.86 -20.25 -12.03
C LEU A 37 20.81 -19.19 -11.71
N ALA A 38 19.53 -19.55 -11.65
CA ALA A 38 18.46 -18.63 -11.27
C ALA A 38 18.57 -18.20 -9.81
N SER A 39 18.99 -19.10 -8.91
CA SER A 39 19.23 -18.75 -7.51
C SER A 39 20.46 -17.84 -7.34
N GLN A 40 21.53 -18.06 -8.10
CA GLN A 40 22.69 -17.18 -8.12
C GLN A 40 22.36 -15.79 -8.68
N ALA A 41 21.60 -15.71 -9.77
CA ALA A 41 21.13 -14.44 -10.32
C ALA A 41 20.20 -13.70 -9.35
N ALA A 42 19.35 -14.43 -8.61
CA ALA A 42 18.48 -13.86 -7.59
C ALA A 42 19.25 -13.34 -6.36
N VAL A 43 20.34 -14.00 -5.98
CA VAL A 43 21.21 -13.56 -4.87
C VAL A 43 21.95 -12.26 -5.20
N ASN A 44 22.22 -12.00 -6.49
CA ASN A 44 22.91 -10.78 -6.93
C ASN A 44 21.99 -9.57 -7.13
N SER A 45 20.66 -9.74 -7.09
CA SER A 45 19.74 -8.60 -7.16
C SER A 45 19.62 -7.89 -5.80
N PRO A 46 19.83 -6.57 -5.73
CA PRO A 46 19.67 -5.80 -4.49
C PRO A 46 18.26 -5.90 -3.88
N LEU A 47 17.26 -6.19 -4.73
CA LEU A 47 15.85 -6.39 -4.33
C LEU A 47 15.49 -7.86 -4.07
N ALA A 48 16.46 -8.80 -4.13
CA ALA A 48 16.19 -10.20 -3.83
C ALA A 48 15.58 -10.36 -2.43
N PRO A 49 14.63 -11.29 -2.24
CA PRO A 49 14.05 -11.56 -0.92
C PRO A 49 15.14 -11.94 0.08
N ARG A 50 15.12 -11.29 1.25
CA ARG A 50 16.05 -11.55 2.34
C ARG A 50 15.36 -12.28 3.46
N ARG A 51 16.10 -13.13 4.17
CA ARG A 51 15.58 -13.81 5.35
C ARG A 51 15.42 -12.79 6.49
N PRO A 52 14.24 -12.72 7.12
CA PRO A 52 14.04 -11.86 8.28
C PRO A 52 14.81 -12.42 9.48
N HIS A 53 15.17 -11.54 10.43
CA HIS A 53 15.85 -11.95 11.66
C HIS A 53 14.93 -12.74 12.61
N PHE A 54 13.62 -12.53 12.51
CA PHE A 54 12.59 -13.23 13.29
C PHE A 54 11.61 -13.90 12.35
N VAL A 55 10.90 -14.93 12.82
CA VAL A 55 9.84 -15.57 12.05
C VAL A 55 8.75 -14.54 11.71
N PRO A 56 8.52 -14.23 10.43
CA PRO A 56 7.58 -13.19 10.06
C PRO A 56 6.15 -13.70 10.22
N LYS A 57 5.29 -12.90 10.85
CA LYS A 57 3.84 -13.13 10.89
C LYS A 57 3.12 -12.46 9.71
N ALA A 58 3.65 -11.31 9.24
CA ALA A 58 3.14 -10.58 8.10
C ALA A 58 4.12 -10.61 6.93
N LYS A 59 3.62 -10.77 5.72
CA LYS A 59 4.41 -10.77 4.48
C LYS A 59 4.37 -9.43 3.76
N ARG A 60 3.29 -8.67 3.91
CA ARG A 60 3.01 -7.41 3.22
C ARG A 60 2.44 -6.39 4.18
N VAL A 61 2.62 -5.12 3.86
CA VAL A 61 2.08 -3.99 4.62
C VAL A 61 1.23 -3.15 3.68
N ILE A 62 -0.03 -2.90 4.07
CA ILE A 62 -0.88 -1.88 3.44
C ILE A 62 -1.06 -0.76 4.46
N PHE A 63 -0.48 0.40 4.17
CA PHE A 63 -0.49 1.57 5.03
C PHE A 63 -1.60 2.54 4.58
N CYS A 64 -2.70 2.58 5.33
CA CYS A 64 -3.84 3.46 5.05
C CYS A 64 -3.63 4.79 5.76
N CYS A 65 -3.07 5.79 5.08
CA CYS A 65 -2.75 7.08 5.65
C CYS A 65 -3.93 8.05 5.56
N MET A 66 -4.41 8.51 6.71
CA MET A 66 -5.52 9.46 6.84
C MET A 66 -4.95 10.86 7.06
N ARG A 67 -4.64 11.57 5.96
CA ARG A 67 -4.00 12.88 5.99
C ARG A 67 -4.85 13.94 6.68
N GLY A 68 -4.29 14.56 7.70
CA GLY A 68 -4.95 15.56 8.55
C GLY A 68 -5.36 15.01 9.91
N GLY A 69 -5.32 13.68 10.07
CA GLY A 69 -5.65 12.98 11.33
C GLY A 69 -7.14 12.96 11.66
N PRO A 70 -7.78 11.78 11.65
CA PRO A 70 -9.16 11.65 12.14
C PRO A 70 -9.27 12.10 13.59
N SER A 71 -10.38 12.75 13.94
CA SER A 71 -10.69 13.03 15.34
C SER A 71 -10.81 11.71 16.11
N HIS A 72 -9.78 11.34 16.87
CA HIS A 72 -9.74 10.05 17.57
C HIS A 72 -10.86 9.93 18.62
N VAL A 73 -11.19 11.01 19.31
CA VAL A 73 -12.24 11.05 20.35
C VAL A 73 -13.65 10.86 19.77
N ASP A 74 -13.81 11.06 18.46
CA ASP A 74 -15.07 10.90 17.74
C ASP A 74 -15.14 9.60 16.94
N THR A 75 -14.04 8.82 16.86
CA THR A 75 -13.97 7.61 16.02
C THR A 75 -13.67 6.32 16.79
N PHE A 76 -12.49 6.20 17.42
CA PHE A 76 -12.03 4.95 18.03
C PHE A 76 -11.56 5.08 19.49
N ASP A 77 -11.48 6.29 20.04
CA ASP A 77 -10.94 6.53 21.37
C ASP A 77 -12.01 7.21 22.26
N HIS A 78 -13.03 6.44 22.62
CA HIS A 78 -14.14 6.90 23.46
C HIS A 78 -13.64 7.48 24.79
N LYS A 79 -14.09 8.70 25.11
CA LYS A 79 -13.72 9.45 26.33
C LYS A 79 -14.95 9.75 27.18
N PRO A 80 -15.41 8.82 28.04
CA PRO A 80 -16.58 9.07 28.91
C PRO A 80 -16.40 10.27 29.84
N ALA A 81 -15.16 10.64 30.15
CA ALA A 81 -14.88 11.83 30.94
C ALA A 81 -15.31 13.13 30.24
N LEU A 82 -15.32 13.18 28.90
CA LEU A 82 -15.80 14.35 28.16
C LEU A 82 -17.30 14.55 28.35
N VAL A 83 -18.08 13.46 28.49
CA VAL A 83 -19.53 13.54 28.80
C VAL A 83 -19.75 14.08 30.22
N ARG A 84 -18.98 13.55 31.21
CA ARG A 84 -19.07 13.97 32.60
C ARG A 84 -18.69 15.45 32.82
N ASP A 85 -17.69 15.91 32.06
CA ASP A 85 -17.04 17.20 32.23
C ASP A 85 -17.45 18.22 31.13
N GLU A 86 -18.54 17.94 30.41
CA GLU A 86 -19.08 18.82 29.37
C GLU A 86 -19.24 20.27 29.86
N GLY A 87 -18.88 21.24 29.05
CA GLY A 87 -18.95 22.66 29.35
C GLY A 87 -17.88 23.18 30.32
N LYS A 88 -17.03 22.32 30.92
CA LYS A 88 -15.95 22.79 31.77
C LYS A 88 -14.83 23.39 30.94
N GLU A 89 -14.30 24.54 31.37
CA GLU A 89 -13.14 25.14 30.72
C GLU A 89 -11.87 24.30 30.94
N LEU A 90 -11.03 24.23 29.90
CA LEU A 90 -9.69 23.67 29.99
C LEU A 90 -8.72 24.68 30.60
N PRO A 91 -8.01 24.37 31.73
CA PRO A 91 -7.14 25.31 32.42
C PRO A 91 -6.07 25.99 31.54
N LYS A 92 -5.63 25.33 30.47
CA LYS A 92 -4.60 25.81 29.52
C LYS A 92 -5.17 26.57 28.33
N PHE A 93 -6.47 26.48 28.08
CA PHE A 93 -7.12 27.04 26.90
C PHE A 93 -8.32 27.91 27.32
N ARG A 94 -8.06 29.15 27.72
CA ARG A 94 -9.09 30.10 28.08
C ARG A 94 -10.15 30.24 26.98
N ASN A 95 -11.43 30.30 27.37
CA ASN A 95 -12.58 30.34 26.45
C ASN A 95 -12.76 29.11 25.56
N ARG A 96 -12.30 27.92 26.01
CA ARG A 96 -12.53 26.64 25.35
C ARG A 96 -13.15 25.67 26.36
N GLU A 97 -14.29 25.16 26.00
CA GLU A 97 -15.05 24.20 26.81
C GLU A 97 -14.82 22.78 26.30
N LEU A 98 -14.91 21.82 27.22
CA LEU A 98 -14.89 20.40 26.89
C LEU A 98 -16.22 20.05 26.22
N MET A 99 -16.11 19.34 25.08
CA MET A 99 -17.23 18.88 24.29
C MET A 99 -17.17 17.36 24.15
N PRO A 100 -18.22 16.62 24.53
CA PRO A 100 -18.29 15.18 24.23
C PRO A 100 -18.45 14.94 22.73
N SER A 101 -18.16 13.71 22.31
CA SER A 101 -18.47 13.27 20.96
C SER A 101 -19.98 13.31 20.74
N PRO A 102 -20.47 13.90 19.63
CA PRO A 102 -21.91 13.88 19.31
C PRO A 102 -22.38 12.52 18.76
N TRP A 103 -21.47 11.58 18.52
CA TRP A 103 -21.78 10.25 17.99
C TRP A 103 -21.76 9.19 19.09
N GLU A 104 -22.63 8.19 18.94
CA GLU A 104 -22.69 7.06 19.84
C GLU A 104 -21.49 6.12 19.65
N PHE A 105 -21.02 5.58 20.78
CA PHE A 105 -20.03 4.52 20.81
C PHE A 105 -20.67 3.22 21.29
N LYS A 106 -20.39 2.13 20.58
CA LYS A 106 -20.84 0.79 20.96
C LYS A 106 -19.65 -0.16 21.04
N ARG A 107 -19.78 -1.18 21.89
CA ARG A 107 -18.81 -2.27 21.98
C ARG A 107 -19.08 -3.27 20.86
N HIS A 108 -18.02 -3.69 20.17
CA HIS A 108 -18.08 -4.62 19.04
C HIS A 108 -17.11 -5.77 19.24
N GLY A 109 -17.45 -6.92 18.62
CA GLY A 109 -16.65 -8.13 18.68
C GLY A 109 -16.56 -8.76 20.09
N GLN A 110 -15.74 -9.79 20.20
CA GLN A 110 -15.40 -10.42 21.48
C GLN A 110 -14.40 -9.57 22.27
N SER A 111 -13.57 -8.80 21.58
CA SER A 111 -12.62 -7.85 22.18
C SER A 111 -13.33 -6.72 22.95
N GLY A 112 -14.61 -6.45 22.66
CA GLY A 112 -15.35 -5.37 23.24
C GLY A 112 -14.83 -3.99 22.85
N LEU A 113 -14.15 -3.88 21.70
CA LEU A 113 -13.59 -2.63 21.18
C LEU A 113 -14.71 -1.60 20.97
N GLN A 114 -14.54 -0.41 21.53
CA GLN A 114 -15.48 0.67 21.33
C GLN A 114 -15.22 1.38 20.00
N VAL A 115 -16.23 1.40 19.15
CA VAL A 115 -16.19 2.04 17.83
C VAL A 115 -17.38 2.97 17.71
N SER A 116 -17.14 4.15 17.17
CA SER A 116 -18.19 5.14 16.87
C SER A 116 -19.13 4.63 15.78
N GLU A 117 -20.39 5.02 15.84
CA GLU A 117 -21.40 4.76 14.80
C GLU A 117 -21.01 5.27 13.40
N LEU A 118 -19.98 6.10 13.32
CA LEU A 118 -19.40 6.57 12.06
C LEU A 118 -18.73 5.45 11.23
N PHE A 119 -18.39 4.31 11.87
CA PHE A 119 -17.70 3.19 11.21
C PHE A 119 -18.46 1.85 11.35
N PRO A 120 -19.72 1.75 10.86
CA PRO A 120 -20.56 0.58 11.06
C PRO A 120 -20.07 -0.68 10.33
N ASN A 121 -19.35 -0.53 9.20
CA ASN A 121 -18.80 -1.67 8.47
C ASN A 121 -17.48 -2.13 9.09
N LEU A 122 -16.58 -1.19 9.43
CA LEU A 122 -15.29 -1.51 10.04
C LEU A 122 -15.47 -2.11 11.45
N ALA A 123 -16.51 -1.69 12.18
CA ALA A 123 -16.85 -2.22 13.49
C ALA A 123 -17.13 -3.74 13.47
N GLN A 124 -17.54 -4.32 12.34
CA GLN A 124 -17.73 -5.78 12.17
C GLN A 124 -16.41 -6.54 12.23
N HIS A 125 -15.28 -5.84 12.08
CA HIS A 125 -13.92 -6.38 12.15
C HIS A 125 -13.20 -6.01 13.46
N ALA A 126 -13.94 -5.64 14.50
CA ALA A 126 -13.37 -5.16 15.78
C ALA A 126 -12.33 -6.10 16.38
N ASP A 127 -12.53 -7.42 16.26
CA ASP A 127 -11.59 -8.43 16.77
C ASP A 127 -10.29 -8.55 15.97
N ASP A 128 -10.23 -7.94 14.79
CA ASP A 128 -9.04 -7.87 13.94
C ASP A 128 -8.28 -6.54 14.12
N LEU A 129 -8.82 -5.61 14.92
CA LEU A 129 -8.25 -4.28 15.14
C LEU A 129 -7.45 -4.22 16.44
N CYS A 130 -6.29 -3.57 16.36
CA CYS A 130 -5.48 -3.21 17.52
C CYS A 130 -5.30 -1.68 17.55
N LEU A 131 -5.84 -1.02 18.58
CA LEU A 131 -5.72 0.43 18.75
C LEU A 131 -4.50 0.79 19.60
N LEU A 132 -3.67 1.69 19.09
CA LEU A 132 -2.50 2.22 19.78
C LEU A 132 -2.77 3.64 20.25
N ASN A 133 -3.64 3.81 21.26
CA ASN A 133 -4.13 5.10 21.74
C ASN A 133 -3.04 6.02 22.32
N GLY A 134 -1.88 5.46 22.66
CA GLY A 134 -0.73 6.22 23.19
C GLY A 134 0.16 6.88 22.13
N MET A 135 -0.09 6.67 20.83
CA MET A 135 0.71 7.28 19.76
C MET A 135 0.48 8.79 19.68
N TYR A 136 1.56 9.55 19.52
CA TYR A 136 1.50 11.00 19.32
C TYR A 136 2.69 11.47 18.46
N SER A 137 2.53 12.63 17.81
CA SER A 137 3.63 13.32 17.15
C SER A 137 4.29 14.32 18.10
N SER A 138 5.60 14.49 18.02
CA SER A 138 6.33 15.49 18.80
C SER A 138 6.08 16.93 18.35
N VAL A 139 5.44 17.12 17.18
CA VAL A 139 5.10 18.44 16.62
C VAL A 139 3.63 18.48 16.22
N PRO A 140 2.92 19.59 16.43
CA PRO A 140 1.49 19.70 16.11
C PRO A 140 1.22 20.03 14.62
N ALA A 141 2.23 20.51 13.88
CA ALA A 141 2.03 20.95 12.51
C ALA A 141 1.99 19.75 11.54
N HIS A 142 0.93 19.67 10.71
CA HIS A 142 0.68 18.56 9.81
C HIS A 142 1.85 18.18 8.89
N PRO A 143 2.56 19.12 8.21
CA PRO A 143 3.66 18.73 7.33
C PRO A 143 4.78 17.98 8.05
N GLN A 144 5.16 18.46 9.24
CA GLN A 144 6.22 17.84 10.05
C GLN A 144 5.74 16.52 10.67
N SER A 145 4.51 16.47 11.23
CA SER A 145 3.94 15.25 11.80
C SER A 145 3.77 14.16 10.75
N PHE A 146 3.35 14.53 9.55
CA PHE A 146 3.20 13.61 8.44
C PHE A 146 4.55 13.02 8.02
N LEU A 147 5.58 13.86 7.92
CA LEU A 147 6.93 13.41 7.63
C LEU A 147 7.50 12.53 8.75
N GLN A 148 7.26 12.90 10.02
CA GLN A 148 7.66 12.07 11.16
C GLN A 148 6.98 10.69 11.14
N LEU A 149 5.70 10.62 10.78
CA LEU A 149 4.97 9.36 10.64
C LEU A 149 5.60 8.44 9.58
N HIS A 150 6.05 9.00 8.46
CA HIS A 150 6.59 8.23 7.34
C HIS A 150 8.06 7.86 7.49
N THR A 151 8.86 8.70 8.17
CA THR A 151 10.33 8.58 8.19
C THR A 151 10.94 8.47 9.58
N GLY A 152 10.12 8.65 10.63
CA GLY A 152 10.58 8.73 12.02
C GLY A 152 11.27 10.05 12.37
N SER A 153 11.34 11.04 11.46
CA SER A 153 11.96 12.33 11.70
C SER A 153 11.32 13.43 10.86
N PHE A 154 11.12 14.60 11.43
CA PHE A 154 10.72 15.80 10.69
C PHE A 154 11.87 16.78 10.46
N GLN A 155 13.02 16.56 11.12
CA GLN A 155 14.19 17.44 11.04
C GLN A 155 15.23 16.97 10.02
N PHE A 156 15.36 15.67 9.85
CA PHE A 156 16.39 15.06 9.02
C PHE A 156 15.76 14.28 7.87
N VAL A 157 16.40 14.35 6.71
CA VAL A 157 16.02 13.53 5.55
C VAL A 157 16.43 12.08 5.84
N ARG A 158 15.43 11.22 5.99
CA ARG A 158 15.61 9.79 6.29
C ARG A 158 14.80 8.94 5.31
N PRO A 159 15.20 7.67 5.11
CA PRO A 159 14.40 6.76 4.32
C PRO A 159 13.00 6.59 4.93
N SER A 160 12.00 6.50 4.08
CA SER A 160 10.63 6.20 4.49
C SER A 160 10.50 4.77 5.02
N MET A 161 9.43 4.52 5.76
CA MET A 161 9.12 3.20 6.32
C MET A 161 9.10 2.11 5.23
N GLY A 162 8.46 2.36 4.07
CA GLY A 162 8.45 1.43 2.95
C GLY A 162 9.84 1.17 2.37
N SER A 163 10.70 2.20 2.29
CA SER A 163 12.09 2.05 1.85
C SER A 163 12.91 1.20 2.82
N TRP A 164 12.72 1.36 4.13
CA TRP A 164 13.35 0.52 5.15
C TRP A 164 12.89 -0.93 5.08
N VAL A 165 11.59 -1.16 4.86
CA VAL A 165 11.03 -2.51 4.69
C VAL A 165 11.66 -3.21 3.49
N LEU A 166 11.80 -2.51 2.36
CA LEU A 166 12.46 -3.07 1.17
C LEU A 166 13.95 -3.29 1.39
N TYR A 167 14.64 -2.35 2.03
CA TYR A 167 16.06 -2.51 2.35
C TYR A 167 16.32 -3.75 3.20
N GLY A 168 15.48 -3.98 4.23
CA GLY A 168 15.62 -5.11 5.13
C GLY A 168 15.21 -6.45 4.55
N LEU A 169 14.12 -6.50 3.77
CA LEU A 169 13.46 -7.75 3.38
C LEU A 169 13.44 -8.02 1.86
N GLY A 170 13.80 -7.05 1.04
CA GLY A 170 13.70 -7.15 -0.42
C GLY A 170 12.27 -7.23 -0.94
N SER A 171 12.10 -7.66 -2.18
CA SER A 171 10.80 -7.84 -2.85
C SER A 171 10.63 -9.26 -3.36
N GLU A 172 9.41 -9.80 -3.22
CA GLU A 172 9.07 -11.13 -3.76
C GLU A 172 8.81 -11.09 -5.27
N ASN A 173 8.38 -9.94 -5.79
CA ASN A 173 8.14 -9.73 -7.21
C ASN A 173 9.22 -8.82 -7.81
N GLN A 174 9.92 -9.33 -8.84
CA GLN A 174 10.98 -8.59 -9.52
C GLN A 174 10.48 -7.75 -10.71
N ASN A 175 9.20 -7.84 -11.07
CA ASN A 175 8.58 -7.11 -12.18
C ASN A 175 7.75 -5.91 -11.72
N LEU A 176 7.57 -5.77 -10.41
CA LEU A 176 6.82 -4.68 -9.78
C LEU A 176 7.71 -3.95 -8.78
N PRO A 177 7.42 -2.66 -8.52
CA PRO A 177 8.05 -1.97 -7.39
C PRO A 177 7.72 -2.71 -6.10
N GLY A 178 8.68 -2.87 -5.22
CA GLY A 178 8.41 -3.47 -3.91
C GLY A 178 7.69 -2.52 -2.96
N PHE A 179 7.68 -1.21 -3.27
CA PHE A 179 6.94 -0.16 -2.56
C PHE A 179 6.15 0.71 -3.55
N ILE A 180 4.83 0.83 -3.34
CA ILE A 180 3.92 1.67 -4.13
C ILE A 180 3.19 2.62 -3.19
N SER A 181 3.13 3.93 -3.56
CA SER A 181 2.33 4.94 -2.88
C SER A 181 1.25 5.46 -3.82
N LEU A 182 -0.02 5.17 -3.49
CA LEU A 182 -1.19 5.56 -4.26
C LEU A 182 -1.69 6.93 -3.80
N CYS A 183 -1.77 7.86 -4.72
CA CYS A 183 -2.26 9.22 -4.49
C CYS A 183 -1.57 9.96 -3.34
N PRO A 184 -0.24 9.90 -3.18
CA PRO A 184 0.43 10.64 -2.12
C PRO A 184 0.27 12.15 -2.30
N PRO A 185 0.23 12.92 -1.18
CA PRO A 185 0.18 14.37 -1.23
C PRO A 185 1.53 14.96 -1.66
N ASP A 186 1.49 16.00 -2.52
CA ASP A 186 2.70 16.70 -2.93
C ASP A 186 3.10 17.83 -1.97
N ASN A 187 2.13 18.40 -1.25
CA ASN A 187 2.31 19.59 -0.41
C ASN A 187 2.52 19.30 1.09
N VAL A 188 2.54 18.02 1.49
CA VAL A 188 2.76 17.62 2.88
C VAL A 188 3.83 16.52 2.90
N GLY A 189 5.07 16.87 3.28
CA GLY A 189 6.23 15.99 3.24
C GLY A 189 6.73 15.68 1.82
N GLY A 190 5.90 15.77 0.79
CA GLY A 190 6.26 15.58 -0.62
C GLY A 190 6.88 14.22 -0.89
N ALA A 191 7.90 14.19 -1.74
CA ALA A 191 8.61 12.98 -2.13
C ALA A 191 9.37 12.28 -0.97
N GLN A 192 9.59 12.97 0.14
CA GLN A 192 10.26 12.38 1.31
C GLN A 192 9.40 11.29 1.97
N ASN A 193 8.06 11.36 1.84
CA ASN A 193 7.15 10.37 2.41
C ASN A 193 7.35 8.97 1.84
N TYR A 194 7.84 8.87 0.60
CA TYR A 194 8.12 7.60 -0.06
C TYR A 194 9.57 7.52 -0.57
N GLY A 195 10.42 8.47 -0.17
CA GLY A 195 11.80 8.56 -0.60
C GLY A 195 12.72 7.55 0.08
N SER A 196 13.80 7.19 -0.61
CA SER A 196 14.86 6.32 -0.09
C SER A 196 15.97 7.07 0.66
N ALA A 197 16.01 8.41 0.60
CA ALA A 197 17.02 9.28 1.20
C ALA A 197 18.46 8.82 0.87
N PHE A 198 19.22 8.37 1.87
CA PHE A 198 20.59 7.87 1.69
C PHE A 198 20.67 6.41 1.22
N LEU A 199 19.54 5.69 1.19
CA LEU A 199 19.50 4.36 0.59
C LEU A 199 19.49 4.45 -0.94
N PRO A 200 19.96 3.43 -1.67
CA PRO A 200 19.87 3.40 -3.12
C PRO A 200 18.44 3.63 -3.65
N ALA A 201 18.36 4.30 -4.81
CA ALA A 201 17.09 4.76 -5.40
C ALA A 201 16.06 3.65 -5.67
N PHE A 202 16.49 2.41 -5.90
CA PHE A 202 15.58 1.27 -6.15
C PHE A 202 14.77 0.84 -4.92
N TYR A 203 15.08 1.34 -3.73
CA TYR A 203 14.24 1.18 -2.53
C TYR A 203 13.17 2.25 -2.39
N GLN A 204 13.20 3.28 -3.25
CA GLN A 204 12.21 4.36 -3.23
C GLN A 204 10.81 3.84 -3.63
N GLY A 205 9.79 4.41 -3.00
CA GLY A 205 8.41 4.14 -3.38
C GLY A 205 8.06 4.71 -4.76
N THR A 206 7.32 3.94 -5.53
CA THR A 206 6.78 4.36 -6.82
C THR A 206 5.44 5.05 -6.60
N LYS A 207 5.39 6.34 -6.97
CA LYS A 207 4.17 7.14 -6.90
C LYS A 207 3.23 6.80 -8.06
N ILE A 208 1.97 6.50 -7.75
CA ILE A 208 0.89 6.33 -8.72
C ILE A 208 -0.21 7.34 -8.42
N GLY A 209 -0.49 8.21 -9.39
CA GLY A 209 -1.49 9.27 -9.23
C GLY A 209 -1.03 10.42 -8.33
N ASN A 210 -1.98 11.24 -7.93
CA ASN A 210 -1.79 12.41 -7.08
C ASN A 210 -3.00 12.57 -6.16
N PHE A 211 -2.80 13.08 -4.97
CA PHE A 211 -3.84 13.32 -3.97
C PHE A 211 -5.07 14.10 -4.49
N ASN A 212 -4.85 15.06 -5.38
CA ASN A 212 -5.93 15.89 -5.94
C ASN A 212 -6.64 15.27 -7.17
N GLN A 213 -6.28 14.04 -7.56
CA GLN A 213 -6.85 13.35 -8.70
C GLN A 213 -7.66 12.14 -8.26
N ASN A 214 -8.73 11.84 -9.02
CA ASN A 214 -9.36 10.53 -8.88
C ASN A 214 -8.38 9.45 -9.35
N ILE A 215 -8.21 8.39 -8.56
CA ILE A 215 -7.30 7.29 -8.87
C ILE A 215 -7.63 6.61 -10.22
N LYS A 216 -8.87 6.67 -10.69
CA LYS A 216 -9.28 6.19 -12.01
C LYS A 216 -8.55 6.91 -13.15
N ALA A 217 -8.22 8.17 -12.96
CA ALA A 217 -7.45 8.97 -13.91
C ALA A 217 -5.94 8.90 -13.67
N ALA A 218 -5.51 8.16 -12.65
CA ALA A 218 -4.10 8.02 -12.33
C ALA A 218 -3.42 7.14 -13.38
N SER A 219 -2.28 7.61 -13.85
CA SER A 219 -1.36 6.84 -14.68
C SER A 219 0.03 6.96 -14.10
N LEU A 220 0.82 5.94 -14.25
CA LEU A 220 2.26 6.06 -14.04
C LEU A 220 2.83 6.96 -15.13
N ARG A 221 3.40 8.09 -14.73
CA ARG A 221 4.09 8.97 -15.67
C ARG A 221 5.30 8.24 -16.26
N ASN A 222 5.50 8.39 -17.54
CA ASN A 222 6.68 7.87 -18.27
C ASN A 222 6.82 6.34 -18.26
N LEU A 223 5.72 5.58 -18.11
CA LEU A 223 5.75 4.11 -18.22
C LEU A 223 6.27 3.63 -19.58
N GLY A 224 6.01 4.37 -20.64
CA GLY A 224 6.47 4.05 -21.98
C GLY A 224 6.49 5.29 -22.87
N ASN A 225 7.32 5.27 -23.89
CA ASN A 225 7.29 6.29 -24.93
C ASN A 225 6.31 5.86 -26.05
N GLN A 226 5.17 6.54 -26.15
CA GLN A 226 4.14 6.22 -27.14
C GLN A 226 4.63 6.36 -28.59
N ASN A 227 5.73 7.12 -28.81
CA ASN A 227 6.33 7.33 -30.14
C ASN A 227 7.36 6.25 -30.49
N MET A 228 7.58 5.25 -29.65
CA MET A 228 8.59 4.21 -29.86
C MET A 228 7.99 2.82 -29.66
N SER A 229 8.35 1.89 -30.54
CA SER A 229 8.00 0.47 -30.33
C SER A 229 8.74 -0.10 -29.10
N GLY A 230 8.15 -1.08 -28.42
CA GLY A 230 8.78 -1.73 -27.26
C GLY A 230 10.17 -2.33 -27.60
N LYS A 231 10.38 -2.82 -28.83
CA LYS A 231 11.70 -3.28 -29.31
C LYS A 231 12.72 -2.14 -29.36
N LEU A 232 12.31 -0.96 -29.81
CA LEU A 232 13.20 0.19 -29.90
C LEU A 232 13.52 0.73 -28.49
N GLN A 233 12.53 0.80 -27.61
CA GLN A 233 12.73 1.15 -26.20
C GLN A 233 13.71 0.19 -25.52
N ARG A 234 13.57 -1.14 -25.73
CA ARG A 234 14.51 -2.13 -25.18
C ARG A 234 15.93 -1.88 -25.68
N ARG A 235 16.13 -1.66 -26.99
CA ARG A 235 17.44 -1.35 -27.55
C ARG A 235 18.06 -0.07 -26.98
N GLN A 236 17.22 0.96 -26.81
CA GLN A 236 17.68 2.21 -26.20
C GLN A 236 18.12 1.98 -24.75
N LEU A 237 17.32 1.23 -23.99
CA LEU A 237 17.67 0.86 -22.62
C LEU A 237 18.95 0.02 -22.57
N ASP A 238 19.10 -0.98 -23.42
CA ASP A 238 20.31 -1.83 -23.50
C ASP A 238 21.55 -0.98 -23.77
N PHE A 239 21.44 0.03 -24.64
CA PHE A 239 22.54 0.96 -24.91
C PHE A 239 22.88 1.80 -23.67
N VAL A 240 21.88 2.42 -23.00
CA VAL A 240 22.11 3.19 -21.77
C VAL A 240 22.70 2.30 -20.68
N GLN A 241 22.23 1.07 -20.56
CA GLN A 241 22.73 0.11 -19.56
C GLN A 241 24.18 -0.33 -19.87
N SER A 242 24.58 -0.41 -21.15
CA SER A 242 25.99 -0.67 -21.47
C SER A 242 26.90 0.43 -20.98
N LEU A 243 26.50 1.70 -21.17
CA LEU A 243 27.26 2.87 -20.68
C LEU A 243 27.33 2.89 -19.14
N ASN A 244 26.22 2.56 -18.46
CA ASN A 244 26.18 2.50 -17.02
C ASN A 244 27.10 1.37 -16.47
N ARG A 245 27.16 0.21 -17.13
CA ARG A 245 28.05 -0.89 -16.76
C ARG A 245 29.52 -0.52 -16.98
N ASP A 246 29.86 0.10 -18.10
CA ASP A 246 31.21 0.60 -18.33
C ASP A 246 31.65 1.61 -17.25
N LEU A 247 30.72 2.47 -16.81
CA LEU A 247 30.98 3.40 -15.72
C LEU A 247 31.18 2.68 -14.38
N LEU A 248 30.37 1.65 -14.10
CA LEU A 248 30.47 0.82 -12.90
C LEU A 248 31.80 0.10 -12.85
N ASP A 249 32.22 -0.51 -13.97
CA ASP A 249 33.51 -1.23 -14.10
C ASP A 249 34.70 -0.29 -13.84
N ARG A 250 34.66 0.94 -14.36
CA ARG A 250 35.71 1.96 -14.11
C ARG A 250 35.74 2.40 -12.64
N LYS A 251 34.60 2.48 -11.97
CA LYS A 251 34.49 2.87 -10.55
C LYS A 251 34.67 1.74 -9.56
N LYS A 252 34.82 0.50 -10.04
CA LYS A 252 35.07 -0.76 -9.30
C LYS A 252 33.97 -1.18 -8.31
N GLN A 253 33.15 -0.30 -7.77
CA GLN A 253 31.92 -0.54 -7.01
C GLN A 253 31.22 0.79 -6.77
N SER A 254 29.92 0.87 -7.09
CA SER A 254 29.08 2.04 -6.78
C SER A 254 27.64 1.62 -6.65
N SER A 255 27.16 1.55 -5.42
CA SER A 255 25.75 1.25 -5.12
C SER A 255 24.76 2.24 -5.76
N GLN A 256 25.23 3.46 -6.06
CA GLN A 256 24.43 4.47 -6.77
C GLN A 256 24.23 4.09 -8.23
N ILE A 257 25.29 3.65 -8.93
CA ILE A 257 25.22 3.25 -10.34
C ILE A 257 24.45 1.94 -10.48
N GLU A 258 24.68 0.97 -9.61
CA GLU A 258 23.89 -0.26 -9.52
C GLU A 258 22.40 0.06 -9.30
N GLY A 259 22.09 1.01 -8.41
CA GLY A 259 20.74 1.49 -8.16
C GLY A 259 20.07 2.09 -9.40
N VAL A 260 20.82 2.83 -10.22
CA VAL A 260 20.32 3.40 -11.50
C VAL A 260 20.03 2.29 -12.50
N ILE A 261 20.96 1.31 -12.65
CA ILE A 261 20.79 0.17 -13.54
C ILE A 261 19.52 -0.59 -13.20
N GLU A 262 19.35 -0.99 -11.94
CA GLU A 262 18.17 -1.73 -11.47
C GLU A 262 16.88 -0.91 -11.59
N SER A 263 16.92 0.39 -11.33
CA SER A 263 15.75 1.26 -11.45
C SER A 263 15.25 1.34 -12.90
N TYR A 264 16.15 1.42 -13.88
CA TYR A 264 15.75 1.44 -15.30
C TYR A 264 15.19 0.09 -15.76
N GLU A 265 15.79 -1.03 -15.34
CA GLU A 265 15.27 -2.36 -15.65
C GLU A 265 13.90 -2.59 -15.03
N LEU A 266 13.71 -2.18 -13.78
CA LEU A 266 12.43 -2.25 -13.11
C LEU A 266 11.38 -1.40 -13.84
N ALA A 267 11.71 -0.14 -14.17
CA ALA A 267 10.80 0.76 -14.88
C ALA A 267 10.34 0.16 -16.24
N PHE A 268 11.25 -0.51 -16.95
CA PHE A 268 10.89 -1.18 -18.20
C PHE A 268 9.95 -2.37 -17.98
N ARG A 269 10.22 -3.22 -16.97
CA ARG A 269 9.37 -4.37 -16.64
C ARG A 269 7.97 -3.95 -16.15
N MET A 270 7.87 -2.80 -15.50
CA MET A 270 6.61 -2.25 -14.99
C MET A 270 5.63 -1.81 -16.09
N GLN A 271 6.12 -1.55 -17.31
CA GLN A 271 5.30 -0.99 -18.40
C GLN A 271 4.06 -1.84 -18.74
N SER A 272 4.14 -3.15 -18.57
CA SER A 272 3.01 -4.06 -18.80
C SER A 272 2.29 -4.45 -17.52
N ALA A 273 3.02 -4.74 -16.45
CA ALA A 273 2.45 -5.32 -15.24
C ALA A 273 1.60 -4.35 -14.40
N VAL A 274 2.00 -3.07 -14.33
CA VAL A 274 1.27 -2.11 -13.50
C VAL A 274 -0.07 -1.68 -14.11
N PRO A 275 -0.18 -1.35 -15.42
CA PRO A 275 -1.47 -1.03 -16.04
C PRO A 275 -2.50 -2.15 -15.88
N GLU A 276 -2.09 -3.41 -16.03
CA GLU A 276 -2.96 -4.58 -15.84
C GLU A 276 -3.53 -4.65 -14.42
N LEU A 277 -2.69 -4.39 -13.40
CA LEU A 277 -3.14 -4.39 -12.00
C LEU A 277 -4.01 -3.18 -11.64
N MET A 278 -3.84 -2.06 -12.35
CA MET A 278 -4.66 -0.86 -12.16
C MET A 278 -6.02 -0.94 -12.84
N ASP A 279 -6.16 -1.77 -13.86
CA ASP A 279 -7.44 -1.97 -14.54
C ASP A 279 -8.36 -2.85 -13.68
N ALA A 280 -9.49 -2.28 -13.25
CA ALA A 280 -10.49 -2.97 -12.46
C ALA A 280 -11.68 -3.47 -13.33
N ASN A 281 -11.57 -3.42 -14.66
CA ASN A 281 -12.66 -3.84 -15.55
C ASN A 281 -12.85 -5.37 -15.55
N ASP A 282 -11.87 -6.13 -15.11
CA ASP A 282 -11.91 -7.58 -14.95
C ASP A 282 -12.54 -8.03 -13.62
N GLU A 283 -12.77 -7.10 -12.69
CA GLU A 283 -13.42 -7.41 -11.41
C GLU A 283 -14.93 -7.61 -11.59
N ASN A 284 -15.46 -8.59 -10.87
CA ASN A 284 -16.89 -8.82 -10.91
C ASN A 284 -17.69 -7.72 -10.20
N GLU A 285 -18.96 -7.57 -10.57
CA GLU A 285 -19.83 -6.52 -10.03
C GLU A 285 -20.00 -6.62 -8.50
N SER A 286 -20.01 -7.83 -7.95
CA SER A 286 -20.12 -8.04 -6.50
C SER A 286 -18.90 -7.49 -5.75
N THR A 287 -17.69 -7.66 -6.30
CA THR A 287 -16.46 -7.07 -5.75
C THR A 287 -16.51 -5.53 -5.83
N LEU A 288 -16.88 -4.98 -6.98
CA LEU A 288 -17.01 -3.52 -7.13
C LEU A 288 -18.01 -2.92 -6.13
N LYS A 289 -19.13 -3.60 -5.90
CA LYS A 289 -20.15 -3.22 -4.91
C LYS A 289 -19.62 -3.36 -3.46
N GLN A 290 -18.87 -4.42 -3.18
CA GLN A 290 -18.24 -4.64 -1.87
C GLN A 290 -17.30 -3.51 -1.48
N TYR A 291 -16.43 -3.07 -2.40
CA TYR A 291 -15.54 -1.93 -2.22
C TYR A 291 -16.23 -0.56 -2.36
N GLY A 292 -17.52 -0.51 -2.66
CA GLY A 292 -18.28 0.72 -2.81
C GLY A 292 -17.89 1.54 -4.05
N ILE A 293 -17.33 0.90 -5.09
CA ILE A 293 -16.84 1.58 -6.30
C ILE A 293 -17.99 2.13 -7.15
N ASN A 294 -19.19 1.57 -7.01
CA ASN A 294 -20.41 2.03 -7.67
C ASN A 294 -21.13 3.19 -6.95
N ASN A 295 -20.54 3.72 -5.87
CA ASN A 295 -21.07 4.85 -5.12
C ASN A 295 -20.07 6.03 -5.16
N ARG A 296 -20.53 7.19 -5.61
CA ARG A 296 -19.71 8.40 -5.77
C ARG A 296 -18.94 8.80 -4.51
N ALA A 297 -19.49 8.57 -3.33
CA ALA A 297 -18.85 8.94 -2.07
C ALA A 297 -17.65 8.05 -1.72
N THR A 298 -17.68 6.78 -2.09
CA THR A 298 -16.68 5.77 -1.75
C THR A 298 -15.81 5.37 -2.93
N GLU A 299 -16.20 5.71 -4.19
CA GLU A 299 -15.55 5.22 -5.40
C GLU A 299 -14.04 5.40 -5.41
N ASN A 300 -13.57 6.62 -5.14
CA ASN A 300 -12.14 6.93 -5.25
C ASN A 300 -11.30 6.15 -4.26
N PHE A 301 -11.73 6.11 -3.00
CA PHE A 301 -11.01 5.37 -1.98
C PHE A 301 -11.22 3.85 -2.09
N GLY A 302 -12.40 3.43 -2.50
CA GLY A 302 -12.70 2.03 -2.81
C GLY A 302 -11.78 1.46 -3.89
N ARG A 303 -11.53 2.22 -4.96
CA ARG A 303 -10.56 1.86 -6.00
C ARG A 303 -9.14 1.77 -5.46
N GLN A 304 -8.71 2.69 -4.58
CA GLN A 304 -7.40 2.61 -3.95
C GLN A 304 -7.26 1.33 -3.09
N CYS A 305 -8.29 1.01 -2.29
CA CYS A 305 -8.31 -0.22 -1.49
C CYS A 305 -8.26 -1.48 -2.36
N LEU A 306 -9.03 -1.52 -3.46
CA LEU A 306 -9.01 -2.63 -4.40
C LEU A 306 -7.65 -2.79 -5.09
N MET A 307 -7.06 -1.68 -5.55
CA MET A 307 -5.70 -1.70 -6.11
C MET A 307 -4.65 -2.16 -5.09
N ALA A 308 -4.76 -1.72 -3.83
CA ALA A 308 -3.85 -2.16 -2.78
C ALA A 308 -3.93 -3.69 -2.56
N ARG A 309 -5.13 -4.28 -2.60
CA ARG A 309 -5.31 -5.73 -2.60
C ARG A 309 -4.58 -6.38 -3.78
N ARG A 310 -4.86 -5.93 -5.01
CA ARG A 310 -4.27 -6.51 -6.25
C ARG A 310 -2.74 -6.41 -6.26
N PHE A 311 -2.19 -5.28 -5.85
CA PHE A 311 -0.74 -5.13 -5.71
C PHE A 311 -0.15 -6.06 -4.62
N ALA A 312 -0.86 -6.22 -3.50
CA ALA A 312 -0.43 -7.15 -2.45
C ALA A 312 -0.46 -8.61 -2.95
N GLU A 313 -1.51 -9.03 -3.67
CA GLU A 313 -1.63 -10.34 -4.32
C GLU A 313 -0.50 -10.57 -5.34
N ALA A 314 -0.15 -9.54 -6.11
CA ALA A 314 0.95 -9.57 -7.07
C ALA A 314 2.34 -9.54 -6.44
N GLY A 315 2.46 -9.46 -5.11
CA GLY A 315 3.74 -9.57 -4.39
C GLY A 315 4.41 -8.25 -4.05
N VAL A 316 3.73 -7.11 -4.18
CA VAL A 316 4.23 -5.82 -3.68
C VAL A 316 4.28 -5.87 -2.15
N ARG A 317 5.43 -5.51 -1.58
CA ARG A 317 5.68 -5.70 -0.14
C ARG A 317 5.12 -4.58 0.72
N PHE A 318 5.19 -3.34 0.26
CA PHE A 318 4.67 -2.17 0.96
C PHE A 318 3.79 -1.35 0.03
N ILE A 319 2.56 -1.11 0.43
CA ILE A 319 1.58 -0.31 -0.34
C ILE A 319 1.03 0.75 0.59
N GLU A 320 1.11 1.99 0.16
CA GLU A 320 0.48 3.12 0.85
C GLU A 320 -0.72 3.60 0.04
N ILE A 321 -1.85 3.82 0.72
CA ILE A 321 -3.03 4.50 0.17
C ILE A 321 -3.34 5.71 1.03
N THR A 322 -3.75 6.82 0.40
CA THR A 322 -3.96 8.08 1.12
C THR A 322 -5.39 8.57 0.95
N HIS A 323 -6.05 8.85 2.06
CA HIS A 323 -7.30 9.61 2.12
C HIS A 323 -7.08 10.93 2.89
N GLY A 324 -7.64 12.03 2.42
CA GLY A 324 -7.37 13.34 2.98
C GLY A 324 -8.57 14.05 3.59
N ASN A 325 -8.32 15.33 3.90
CA ASN A 325 -9.32 16.24 4.44
C ASN A 325 -9.81 15.87 5.86
N TRP A 326 -8.94 15.24 6.67
CA TRP A 326 -9.26 14.90 8.05
C TRP A 326 -8.94 16.01 9.05
N ASP A 327 -8.31 17.10 8.61
CA ASP A 327 -8.07 18.31 9.39
C ASP A 327 -9.31 19.22 9.35
N GLN A 328 -10.29 18.91 10.19
CA GLN A 328 -11.58 19.60 10.20
C GLN A 328 -11.59 20.73 11.24
N HIS A 329 -11.05 21.88 10.88
CA HIS A 329 -11.09 23.08 11.73
C HIS A 329 -12.48 23.72 11.84
N ARG A 330 -13.40 23.42 10.92
CA ARG A 330 -14.78 23.93 10.87
C ARG A 330 -15.73 22.84 10.37
N ASN A 331 -16.98 22.93 10.80
CA ASN A 331 -18.05 22.01 10.40
C ASN A 331 -17.66 20.53 10.65
N LEU A 332 -17.06 20.24 11.82
CA LEU A 332 -16.56 18.92 12.17
C LEU A 332 -17.59 17.82 11.89
N ASN A 333 -18.84 17.99 12.37
CA ASN A 333 -19.87 16.96 12.23
C ASN A 333 -20.10 16.56 10.78
N ALA A 334 -20.36 17.50 9.90
CA ALA A 334 -20.63 17.20 8.49
C ALA A 334 -19.39 16.68 7.75
N ALA A 335 -18.22 17.24 8.05
CA ALA A 335 -16.98 16.86 7.37
C ALA A 335 -16.46 15.50 7.82
N LEU A 336 -16.50 15.20 9.12
CA LEU A 336 -16.10 13.92 9.67
C LEU A 336 -17.04 12.80 9.21
N THR A 337 -18.37 13.01 9.29
CA THR A 337 -19.36 12.04 8.78
C THR A 337 -19.09 11.69 7.31
N ARG A 338 -18.85 12.69 6.46
CA ARG A 338 -18.55 12.47 5.05
C ARG A 338 -17.26 11.66 4.84
N ASN A 339 -16.21 11.98 5.59
CA ASN A 339 -14.93 11.26 5.45
C ASN A 339 -15.02 9.82 5.97
N CYS A 340 -15.70 9.61 7.10
CA CYS A 340 -15.96 8.26 7.62
C CYS A 340 -16.79 7.44 6.62
N ALA A 341 -17.88 8.00 6.09
CA ALA A 341 -18.71 7.33 5.09
C ALA A 341 -17.92 6.98 3.82
N ALA A 342 -16.93 7.81 3.42
CA ALA A 342 -16.09 7.55 2.26
C ALA A 342 -15.10 6.39 2.47
N THR A 343 -14.70 6.12 3.71
CA THR A 343 -13.61 5.18 4.03
C THR A 343 -14.07 3.88 4.70
N ASP A 344 -15.16 3.90 5.45
CA ASP A 344 -15.63 2.78 6.27
C ASP A 344 -15.85 1.50 5.45
N LYS A 345 -16.73 1.54 4.46
CA LYS A 345 -17.04 0.38 3.63
C LYS A 345 -15.83 -0.13 2.83
N PRO A 346 -15.02 0.73 2.16
CA PRO A 346 -13.81 0.29 1.47
C PRO A 346 -12.79 -0.41 2.37
N LEU A 347 -12.55 0.11 3.58
CA LEU A 347 -11.63 -0.51 4.53
C LEU A 347 -12.15 -1.86 5.03
N ALA A 348 -13.42 -1.95 5.37
CA ALA A 348 -14.03 -3.22 5.77
C ALA A 348 -13.96 -4.27 4.65
N ALA A 349 -14.19 -3.86 3.40
CA ALA A 349 -14.04 -4.74 2.24
C ALA A 349 -12.60 -5.25 2.09
N LEU A 350 -11.61 -4.36 2.20
CA LEU A 350 -10.20 -4.73 2.15
C LEU A 350 -9.84 -5.72 3.27
N MET A 351 -10.27 -5.47 4.50
CA MET A 351 -10.03 -6.37 5.63
C MET A 351 -10.66 -7.76 5.40
N LYS A 352 -11.90 -7.79 4.90
CA LYS A 352 -12.60 -9.04 4.59
C LYS A 352 -11.83 -9.87 3.55
N ASP A 353 -11.39 -9.25 2.45
CA ASP A 353 -10.64 -9.95 1.40
C ASP A 353 -9.28 -10.44 1.91
N LEU A 354 -8.55 -9.60 2.67
CA LEU A 354 -7.27 -9.99 3.25
C LEU A 354 -7.40 -11.17 4.22
N LYS A 355 -8.50 -11.27 4.97
CA LYS A 355 -8.79 -12.45 5.81
C LYS A 355 -9.07 -13.69 4.96
N ALA A 356 -9.84 -13.55 3.89
CA ALA A 356 -10.20 -14.67 3.03
C ALA A 356 -8.99 -15.34 2.36
N VAL A 357 -7.94 -14.54 2.05
CA VAL A 357 -6.69 -15.06 1.47
C VAL A 357 -5.59 -15.30 2.50
N SER A 358 -5.91 -15.37 3.80
CA SER A 358 -4.97 -15.61 4.91
C SER A 358 -3.88 -14.53 5.08
N TYR A 359 -4.14 -13.29 4.65
CA TYR A 359 -3.29 -12.14 4.96
C TYR A 359 -3.71 -11.52 6.30
N THR A 360 -3.27 -12.11 7.38
CA THR A 360 -3.70 -11.70 8.72
C THR A 360 -2.71 -10.80 9.42
N HIS A 361 -2.76 -9.52 9.25
CA HIS A 361 -2.36 -8.49 10.26
C HIS A 361 -2.45 -7.09 9.63
N LEU A 362 -3.49 -6.36 9.96
CA LEU A 362 -3.65 -4.93 9.64
C LEU A 362 -3.44 -4.10 10.90
N THR A 363 -2.54 -3.14 10.85
CA THR A 363 -2.45 -2.05 11.82
C THR A 363 -2.85 -0.74 11.15
N LEU A 364 -3.87 -0.08 11.65
CA LEU A 364 -4.25 1.27 11.24
C LEU A 364 -3.57 2.26 12.19
N PRO A 365 -2.74 3.21 11.70
CA PRO A 365 -2.26 4.29 12.54
C PRO A 365 -3.42 5.26 12.83
N THR A 366 -3.78 5.42 14.09
CA THR A 366 -4.92 6.24 14.54
C THR A 366 -4.53 7.58 15.16
N LYS A 367 -3.32 8.09 14.90
CA LYS A 367 -2.97 9.47 15.29
C LYS A 367 -1.93 10.07 14.36
N ALA A 368 -2.25 11.20 13.73
CA ALA A 368 -1.30 12.20 13.30
C ALA A 368 -1.35 13.39 14.26
#